data_ba96390c18eec15cbf120125c1ce6fb7
#
_entry.id   ba96390c18eec15cbf120125c1ce6fb7
#
_cell.length_a   1.000
_cell.length_b   1.000
_cell.length_c   1.000
_cell.angle_alpha   90.00
_cell.angle_beta   90.00
_cell.angle_gamma   90.00
#
_symmetry.space_group_name_H-M   'P 1'
#
loop_
_entity.id
_entity.type
_entity.pdbx_description
1 polymer ?
#
loop_
_entity_poly.entity_id
_entity_poly.type
_entity_poly.pdbx_seq_one_letter_code
_entity_poly.pdbx_strand_id
1 'polypeptide(L)'
;MFIFAVSKFKTHKYTTMNTKTIPYVPYKVKDLSLADWGRKEIELAEAEMPGLMSLREEYKDSQPLKGARIAGCLHMTIQTAVLIETLKALGAEVTWSSCNIFSTQDHAAAAIAAAGIPVYAWKGMNAEEFDWCIEQTLFFGEDRQPLNMILDDGGDLTNMVFDNYPELISGIKGLSEETTTGVHRLYERMENGTLPMPAINVNDSVTKSKFDNKYGCRESAVDAIRRATDVMLAGKRVVVCGYGDVGKGTAASFRGAGSIVTVTEIDPICALQAAMDGFEVKKLETVVSKADVVITTTGNKDIVRGEHFSAMKDKTIVCNIGHFDNEIDVAWLNKNFGNTKTEIKPQVDKYTVNGNDIILLAEGRLVNLGCATGHPSFVMSNSFTNQTLAQIELWNNSDTYENKVYMLPKHLDEKVAKLHLEKIGVELTELKPDQAKYIGVQVEGPFKPEYYRY
;
A
#
# COMPACT_ATOMS: atom_id res chain seq x y z
N MET A 1 -17.03 31.51 -3.45
CA MET A 1 -17.16 31.03 -4.83
C MET A 1 -15.74 30.68 -5.30
N PHE A 2 -15.28 29.49 -4.94
CA PHE A 2 -13.96 28.98 -5.32
C PHE A 2 -14.15 28.00 -6.48
N ILE A 3 -13.60 28.38 -7.62
CA ILE A 3 -13.61 27.56 -8.84
C ILE A 3 -12.42 26.60 -8.72
N PHE A 4 -12.68 25.32 -8.46
CA PHE A 4 -11.69 24.26 -8.57
C PHE A 4 -11.35 24.03 -10.04
N ALA A 5 -10.11 24.28 -10.41
CA ALA A 5 -9.57 23.90 -11.70
C ALA A 5 -9.39 22.36 -11.71
N VAL A 6 -10.33 21.68 -12.35
CA VAL A 6 -10.21 20.24 -12.65
C VAL A 6 -9.03 20.07 -13.61
N SER A 7 -7.95 19.46 -13.14
CA SER A 7 -6.86 19.02 -14.02
C SER A 7 -7.44 18.01 -15.00
N LYS A 8 -7.36 18.33 -16.29
CA LYS A 8 -7.75 17.41 -17.37
C LYS A 8 -6.82 16.21 -17.36
N PHE A 9 -7.22 15.15 -16.68
CA PHE A 9 -6.71 13.83 -17.00
C PHE A 9 -7.05 13.57 -18.47
N LYS A 10 -6.04 13.23 -19.28
CA LYS A 10 -6.27 12.71 -20.61
C LYS A 10 -7.10 11.45 -20.48
N THR A 11 -8.38 11.55 -20.75
CA THR A 11 -9.22 10.38 -21.03
C THR A 11 -8.64 9.70 -22.26
N HIS A 12 -7.82 8.69 -22.04
CA HIS A 12 -7.55 7.71 -23.09
C HIS A 12 -8.91 7.06 -23.38
N LYS A 13 -9.40 7.21 -24.60
CA LYS A 13 -10.55 6.44 -25.07
C LYS A 13 -10.11 4.99 -25.14
N TYR A 14 -10.37 4.24 -24.08
CA TYR A 14 -10.27 2.80 -24.13
C TYR A 14 -11.35 2.29 -25.08
N THR A 15 -10.95 1.58 -26.11
CA THR A 15 -11.85 0.86 -26.97
C THR A 15 -12.40 -0.29 -26.13
N THR A 16 -13.68 -0.25 -25.74
CA THR A 16 -14.38 -1.32 -25.02
C THR A 16 -14.17 -2.63 -25.80
N MET A 17 -13.27 -3.47 -25.31
CA MET A 17 -13.17 -4.83 -25.81
C MET A 17 -14.37 -5.61 -25.29
N ASN A 18 -15.09 -6.25 -26.21
CA ASN A 18 -16.19 -7.14 -25.88
C ASN A 18 -15.64 -8.28 -25.01
N THR A 19 -16.23 -8.55 -23.84
CA THR A 19 -15.76 -9.55 -22.85
C THR A 19 -15.48 -10.94 -23.44
N LYS A 20 -16.07 -11.25 -24.60
CA LYS A 20 -15.83 -12.48 -25.36
C LYS A 20 -14.49 -12.52 -26.14
N THR A 21 -13.75 -11.41 -26.19
CA THR A 21 -12.55 -11.29 -27.03
C THR A 21 -11.23 -11.21 -26.28
N ILE A 22 -11.24 -11.15 -24.94
CA ILE A 22 -10.01 -11.20 -24.14
C ILE A 22 -9.52 -12.66 -24.11
N PRO A 23 -8.40 -13.01 -24.78
CA PRO A 23 -7.89 -14.39 -24.79
C PRO A 23 -7.52 -14.84 -23.39
N TYR A 24 -7.81 -16.09 -23.06
CA TYR A 24 -7.30 -16.68 -21.83
C TYR A 24 -5.78 -16.83 -21.90
N VAL A 25 -5.10 -16.28 -20.90
CA VAL A 25 -3.67 -16.46 -20.65
C VAL A 25 -3.53 -16.96 -19.21
N PRO A 26 -2.93 -18.13 -18.95
CA PRO A 26 -2.91 -18.70 -17.62
C PRO A 26 -2.09 -17.87 -16.61
N TYR A 27 -1.09 -17.18 -17.07
CA TYR A 27 -0.28 -16.21 -16.31
C TYR A 27 0.63 -15.42 -17.27
N LYS A 28 1.17 -14.28 -16.79
CA LYS A 28 2.28 -13.59 -17.46
C LYS A 28 3.21 -12.97 -16.42
N VAL A 29 4.42 -13.50 -16.36
CA VAL A 29 5.48 -13.06 -15.41
C VAL A 29 6.77 -12.82 -16.19
N LYS A 30 7.76 -12.18 -15.55
CA LYS A 30 9.05 -11.85 -16.17
C LYS A 30 9.84 -13.09 -16.58
N ASP A 31 10.01 -14.02 -15.65
CA ASP A 31 10.81 -15.23 -15.82
C ASP A 31 10.33 -16.32 -14.85
N LEU A 32 9.73 -17.38 -15.37
CA LEU A 32 9.22 -18.49 -14.56
C LEU A 32 10.34 -19.28 -13.87
N SER A 33 11.57 -19.24 -14.36
CA SER A 33 12.71 -19.95 -13.75
C SER A 33 13.08 -19.43 -12.37
N LEU A 34 12.55 -18.27 -11.96
CA LEU A 34 12.72 -17.70 -10.62
C LEU A 34 11.80 -18.32 -9.55
N ALA A 35 10.91 -19.25 -9.93
CA ALA A 35 9.88 -19.79 -9.05
C ALA A 35 10.46 -20.48 -7.79
N ASP A 36 11.54 -21.26 -7.95
CA ASP A 36 12.16 -21.97 -6.81
C ASP A 36 12.77 -21.01 -5.79
N TRP A 37 13.33 -19.90 -6.26
CA TRP A 37 13.80 -18.84 -5.38
C TRP A 37 12.62 -18.17 -4.65
N GLY A 38 11.60 -17.79 -5.41
CA GLY A 38 10.39 -17.18 -4.84
C GLY A 38 9.74 -18.07 -3.78
N ARG A 39 9.67 -19.39 -4.00
CA ARG A 39 9.12 -20.36 -3.03
C ARG A 39 9.86 -20.30 -1.69
N LYS A 40 11.18 -20.29 -1.71
CA LYS A 40 11.99 -20.24 -0.49
C LYS A 40 11.79 -18.95 0.30
N GLU A 41 11.65 -17.83 -0.40
CA GLU A 41 11.37 -16.55 0.27
C GLU A 41 9.93 -16.47 0.79
N ILE A 42 8.95 -17.10 0.11
CA ILE A 42 7.57 -17.22 0.61
C ILE A 42 7.55 -18.04 1.91
N GLU A 43 8.25 -19.18 1.97
CA GLU A 43 8.38 -19.99 3.20
C GLU A 43 9.00 -19.19 4.35
N LEU A 44 10.01 -18.35 4.06
CA LEU A 44 10.59 -17.46 5.05
C LEU A 44 9.58 -16.40 5.53
N ALA A 45 8.80 -15.82 4.61
CA ALA A 45 7.77 -14.85 4.94
C ALA A 45 6.63 -15.47 5.76
N GLU A 46 6.18 -16.68 5.44
CA GLU A 46 5.15 -17.41 6.19
C GLU A 46 5.54 -17.55 7.67
N ALA A 47 6.82 -17.81 7.97
CA ALA A 47 7.31 -17.89 9.34
C ALA A 47 7.16 -16.57 10.12
N GLU A 48 7.09 -15.43 9.42
CA GLU A 48 6.93 -14.08 10.00
C GLU A 48 5.52 -13.50 9.81
N MET A 49 4.56 -14.28 9.27
CA MET A 49 3.19 -13.83 9.00
C MET A 49 2.13 -14.63 9.80
N PRO A 50 2.19 -14.56 11.14
CA PRO A 50 1.39 -15.44 12.02
C PRO A 50 -0.12 -15.24 11.85
N GLY A 51 -0.59 -14.02 11.52
CA GLY A 51 -2.00 -13.76 11.32
C GLY A 51 -2.59 -14.57 10.17
N LEU A 52 -1.93 -14.57 9.01
CA LEU A 52 -2.37 -15.33 7.84
C LEU A 52 -2.25 -16.84 8.06
N MET A 53 -1.15 -17.29 8.67
CA MET A 53 -0.94 -18.72 8.96
C MET A 53 -1.98 -19.23 9.96
N SER A 54 -2.34 -18.46 10.97
CA SER A 54 -3.41 -18.78 11.91
C SER A 54 -4.78 -18.86 11.22
N LEU A 55 -5.09 -17.96 10.28
CA LEU A 55 -6.35 -18.03 9.53
C LEU A 55 -6.40 -19.27 8.62
N ARG A 56 -5.27 -19.67 7.99
CA ARG A 56 -5.23 -20.93 7.22
C ARG A 56 -5.58 -22.13 8.10
N GLU A 57 -5.04 -22.21 9.31
CA GLU A 57 -5.32 -23.30 10.25
C GLU A 57 -6.76 -23.23 10.78
N GLU A 58 -7.24 -22.05 11.18
CA GLU A 58 -8.61 -21.87 11.70
C GLU A 58 -9.69 -22.24 10.70
N TYR A 59 -9.49 -21.89 9.43
CA TYR A 59 -10.52 -22.03 8.39
C TYR A 59 -10.29 -23.15 7.38
N LYS A 60 -9.28 -24.00 7.59
CA LYS A 60 -8.90 -25.08 6.64
C LYS A 60 -10.05 -26.01 6.25
N ASP A 61 -10.94 -26.32 7.19
CA ASP A 61 -12.04 -27.26 6.98
C ASP A 61 -13.32 -26.55 6.50
N SER A 62 -13.56 -25.33 6.96
CA SER A 62 -14.78 -24.56 6.67
C SER A 62 -14.75 -23.85 5.33
N GLN A 63 -13.56 -23.49 4.84
CA GLN A 63 -13.33 -22.79 3.58
C GLN A 63 -14.33 -21.65 3.33
N PRO A 64 -14.32 -20.58 4.15
CA PRO A 64 -15.36 -19.53 4.16
C PRO A 64 -15.45 -18.73 2.87
N LEU A 65 -14.45 -18.80 1.99
CA LEU A 65 -14.40 -18.11 0.69
C LEU A 65 -14.74 -19.06 -0.48
N LYS A 66 -15.29 -20.24 -0.22
CA LYS A 66 -15.67 -21.16 -1.30
C LYS A 66 -16.68 -20.50 -2.26
N GLY A 67 -16.32 -20.50 -3.56
CA GLY A 67 -17.12 -19.87 -4.62
C GLY A 67 -16.80 -18.40 -4.86
N ALA A 68 -15.97 -17.79 -4.01
CA ALA A 68 -15.46 -16.45 -4.28
C ALA A 68 -14.43 -16.50 -5.41
N ARG A 69 -14.58 -15.59 -6.39
CA ARG A 69 -13.61 -15.31 -7.45
C ARG A 69 -13.06 -13.90 -7.20
N ILE A 70 -11.90 -13.85 -6.53
CA ILE A 70 -11.27 -12.62 -6.07
C ILE A 70 -10.28 -12.14 -7.12
N ALA A 71 -10.59 -11.03 -7.78
CA ALA A 71 -9.60 -10.29 -8.55
C ALA A 71 -8.81 -9.37 -7.61
N GLY A 72 -7.49 -9.52 -7.60
CA GLY A 72 -6.59 -8.71 -6.77
C GLY A 72 -5.71 -7.79 -7.60
N CYS A 73 -5.59 -6.54 -7.16
CA CYS A 73 -4.62 -5.57 -7.68
C CYS A 73 -3.89 -4.91 -6.51
N LEU A 74 -2.77 -5.51 -6.11
CA LEU A 74 -1.93 -5.06 -5.01
C LEU A 74 -0.49 -5.46 -5.31
N HIS A 75 0.49 -4.69 -4.79
CA HIS A 75 1.92 -4.92 -5.02
C HIS A 75 2.29 -6.40 -4.98
N MET A 76 2.77 -6.97 -6.11
CA MET A 76 3.10 -8.40 -6.20
C MET A 76 4.45 -8.70 -5.53
N THR A 77 4.45 -8.70 -4.21
CA THR A 77 5.60 -8.99 -3.35
C THR A 77 5.55 -10.42 -2.79
N ILE A 78 6.61 -10.83 -2.11
CA ILE A 78 6.65 -12.11 -1.38
C ILE A 78 5.53 -12.18 -0.34
N GLN A 79 5.25 -11.11 0.38
CA GLN A 79 4.18 -11.05 1.38
C GLN A 79 2.79 -11.18 0.73
N THR A 80 2.62 -10.57 -0.43
CA THR A 80 1.39 -10.72 -1.23
C THR A 80 1.19 -12.14 -1.73
N ALA A 81 2.27 -12.85 -2.06
CA ALA A 81 2.18 -14.27 -2.39
C ALA A 81 1.59 -15.09 -1.24
N VAL A 82 1.96 -14.80 0.02
CA VAL A 82 1.38 -15.44 1.20
C VAL A 82 -0.13 -15.12 1.33
N LEU A 83 -0.53 -13.87 1.06
CA LEU A 83 -1.96 -13.48 1.03
C LEU A 83 -2.73 -14.27 -0.03
N ILE A 84 -2.23 -14.31 -1.27
CA ILE A 84 -2.86 -15.02 -2.39
C ILE A 84 -3.08 -16.50 -2.04
N GLU A 85 -2.05 -17.16 -1.53
CA GLU A 85 -2.14 -18.57 -1.13
C GLU A 85 -3.06 -18.77 0.08
N THR A 86 -3.16 -17.78 0.97
CA THR A 86 -4.12 -17.81 2.09
C THR A 86 -5.55 -17.74 1.57
N LEU A 87 -5.88 -16.79 0.71
CA LEU A 87 -7.22 -16.70 0.10
C LEU A 87 -7.60 -17.98 -0.63
N LYS A 88 -6.66 -18.57 -1.38
CA LYS A 88 -6.86 -19.87 -2.05
C LYS A 88 -7.09 -20.99 -1.04
N ALA A 89 -6.31 -21.07 0.04
CA ALA A 89 -6.48 -22.08 1.09
C ALA A 89 -7.84 -21.98 1.78
N LEU A 90 -8.41 -20.77 1.87
CA LEU A 90 -9.75 -20.51 2.40
C LEU A 90 -10.88 -20.76 1.39
N GLY A 91 -10.57 -21.27 0.19
CA GLY A 91 -11.53 -21.74 -0.79
C GLY A 91 -11.81 -20.79 -1.96
N ALA A 92 -11.14 -19.63 -2.04
CA ALA A 92 -11.30 -18.70 -3.16
C ALA A 92 -10.57 -19.17 -4.42
N GLU A 93 -11.12 -18.82 -5.58
CA GLU A 93 -10.35 -18.67 -6.80
C GLU A 93 -9.75 -17.27 -6.83
N VAL A 94 -8.49 -17.15 -7.23
CA VAL A 94 -7.75 -15.87 -7.16
C VAL A 94 -7.05 -15.61 -8.49
N THR A 95 -7.14 -14.38 -8.96
CA THR A 95 -6.32 -13.82 -10.04
C THR A 95 -5.63 -12.56 -9.52
N TRP A 96 -4.42 -12.26 -10.00
CA TRP A 96 -3.66 -11.17 -9.41
C TRP A 96 -2.87 -10.34 -10.42
N SER A 97 -2.85 -9.00 -10.20
CA SER A 97 -1.94 -8.06 -10.83
C SER A 97 -1.26 -7.18 -9.79
N SER A 98 -0.24 -6.44 -10.20
CA SER A 98 0.38 -5.43 -9.33
C SER A 98 -0.26 -4.06 -9.53
N CYS A 99 -0.41 -3.29 -8.46
CA CYS A 99 -0.92 -1.91 -8.48
C CYS A 99 0.16 -0.85 -8.79
N ASN A 100 1.39 -1.28 -9.14
CA ASN A 100 2.49 -0.37 -9.46
C ASN A 100 3.50 -1.04 -10.39
N ILE A 101 3.98 -0.29 -11.39
CA ILE A 101 4.87 -0.79 -12.45
C ILE A 101 6.27 -1.21 -11.97
N PHE A 102 6.72 -0.76 -10.79
CA PHE A 102 8.07 -1.05 -10.26
C PHE A 102 8.07 -1.90 -8.97
N SER A 103 6.90 -2.23 -8.40
CA SER A 103 6.83 -2.88 -7.10
C SER A 103 6.85 -4.40 -7.14
N THR A 104 6.67 -5.01 -8.29
CA THR A 104 6.69 -6.48 -8.43
C THR A 104 8.06 -7.05 -8.07
N GLN A 105 8.06 -8.09 -7.23
CA GLN A 105 9.18 -9.00 -7.04
C GLN A 105 9.00 -10.17 -8.02
N ASP A 106 9.79 -10.20 -9.10
CA ASP A 106 9.58 -11.13 -10.21
C ASP A 106 9.61 -12.61 -9.78
N HIS A 107 10.41 -12.94 -8.78
CA HIS A 107 10.46 -14.29 -8.21
C HIS A 107 9.20 -14.65 -7.38
N ALA A 108 8.54 -13.67 -6.75
CA ALA A 108 7.24 -13.87 -6.09
C ALA A 108 6.16 -14.20 -7.12
N ALA A 109 6.08 -13.39 -8.19
CA ALA A 109 5.14 -13.64 -9.28
C ALA A 109 5.37 -15.01 -9.95
N ALA A 110 6.64 -15.37 -10.18
CA ALA A 110 7.01 -16.66 -10.74
C ALA A 110 6.58 -17.84 -9.85
N ALA A 111 6.76 -17.75 -8.52
CA ALA A 111 6.35 -18.78 -7.59
C ALA A 111 4.83 -18.99 -7.57
N ILE A 112 4.04 -17.92 -7.61
CA ILE A 112 2.57 -17.97 -7.66
C ILE A 112 2.09 -18.56 -9.00
N ALA A 113 2.71 -18.16 -10.12
CA ALA A 113 2.41 -18.72 -11.43
C ALA A 113 2.70 -20.24 -11.48
N ALA A 114 3.86 -20.66 -10.95
CA ALA A 114 4.24 -22.07 -10.86
C ALA A 114 3.31 -22.90 -9.95
N ALA A 115 2.69 -22.27 -8.93
CA ALA A 115 1.66 -22.88 -8.10
C ALA A 115 0.28 -22.97 -8.77
N GLY A 116 0.18 -22.60 -10.05
CA GLY A 116 -1.05 -22.66 -10.84
C GLY A 116 -2.09 -21.59 -10.49
N ILE A 117 -1.66 -20.45 -9.94
CA ILE A 117 -2.52 -19.31 -9.67
C ILE A 117 -2.27 -18.26 -10.75
N PRO A 118 -3.33 -17.79 -11.46
CA PRO A 118 -3.18 -16.76 -12.48
C PRO A 118 -2.62 -15.45 -11.89
N VAL A 119 -1.45 -15.05 -12.34
CA VAL A 119 -0.79 -13.81 -11.97
C VAL A 119 -0.23 -13.12 -13.21
N TYR A 120 -0.46 -11.80 -13.29
CA TYR A 120 -0.06 -10.95 -14.41
C TYR A 120 0.72 -9.76 -13.84
N ALA A 121 2.04 -9.93 -13.64
CA ALA A 121 2.88 -8.90 -13.04
C ALA A 121 4.37 -9.13 -13.32
N TRP A 122 5.10 -8.06 -13.59
CA TRP A 122 6.57 -8.02 -13.63
C TRP A 122 7.10 -6.62 -13.34
N LYS A 123 8.32 -6.54 -12.84
CA LYS A 123 8.96 -5.24 -12.57
C LYS A 123 9.34 -4.55 -13.87
N GLY A 124 8.94 -3.29 -14.03
CA GLY A 124 9.25 -2.47 -15.18
C GLY A 124 8.22 -2.57 -16.31
N MET A 125 6.96 -2.85 -16.00
CA MET A 125 5.85 -2.72 -16.95
C MET A 125 5.74 -1.26 -17.46
N ASN A 126 5.35 -1.10 -18.71
CA ASN A 126 4.87 0.18 -19.20
C ASN A 126 3.36 0.36 -18.87
N ALA A 127 2.79 1.52 -19.19
CA ALA A 127 1.40 1.82 -18.84
C ALA A 127 0.39 0.89 -19.54
N GLU A 128 0.62 0.53 -20.82
CA GLU A 128 -0.27 -0.36 -21.58
C GLU A 128 -0.20 -1.80 -21.04
N GLU A 129 0.99 -2.25 -20.65
CA GLU A 129 1.18 -3.55 -20.01
C GLU A 129 0.53 -3.61 -18.62
N PHE A 130 0.61 -2.53 -17.87
CA PHE A 130 -0.03 -2.40 -16.57
C PHE A 130 -1.56 -2.53 -16.67
N ASP A 131 -2.18 -1.76 -17.56
CA ASP A 131 -3.63 -1.81 -17.80
C ASP A 131 -4.06 -3.21 -18.28
N TRP A 132 -3.30 -3.80 -19.20
CA TRP A 132 -3.55 -5.16 -19.67
C TRP A 132 -3.48 -6.20 -18.53
N CYS A 133 -2.52 -6.07 -17.61
CA CYS A 133 -2.40 -6.98 -16.48
C CYS A 133 -3.62 -6.93 -15.56
N ILE A 134 -4.13 -5.72 -15.26
CA ILE A 134 -5.34 -5.55 -14.46
C ILE A 134 -6.54 -6.17 -15.19
N GLU A 135 -6.68 -5.91 -16.47
CA GLU A 135 -7.79 -6.43 -17.29
C GLU A 135 -7.83 -7.97 -17.30
N GLN A 136 -6.66 -8.65 -17.32
CA GLN A 136 -6.61 -10.11 -17.25
C GLN A 136 -7.16 -10.68 -15.95
N THR A 137 -7.15 -9.93 -14.84
CA THR A 137 -7.68 -10.41 -13.55
C THR A 137 -9.20 -10.50 -13.50
N LEU A 138 -9.91 -9.84 -14.41
CA LEU A 138 -11.37 -9.74 -14.38
C LEU A 138 -12.10 -11.06 -14.68
N PHE A 139 -11.41 -12.03 -15.30
CA PHE A 139 -12.04 -13.26 -15.80
C PHE A 139 -11.23 -14.50 -15.45
N PHE A 140 -11.92 -15.50 -14.91
CA PHE A 140 -11.33 -16.72 -14.35
C PHE A 140 -11.50 -17.91 -15.30
N GLY A 141 -10.45 -18.73 -15.41
CA GLY A 141 -10.47 -19.96 -16.18
C GLY A 141 -10.64 -19.80 -17.69
N GLU A 142 -10.64 -20.91 -18.42
CA GLU A 142 -10.83 -20.94 -19.87
C GLU A 142 -12.26 -20.52 -20.28
N ASP A 143 -13.24 -20.79 -19.44
CA ASP A 143 -14.64 -20.42 -19.60
C ASP A 143 -14.93 -18.94 -19.27
N ARG A 144 -13.90 -18.19 -18.84
CA ARG A 144 -13.96 -16.74 -18.60
C ARG A 144 -15.06 -16.32 -17.63
N GLN A 145 -15.21 -17.05 -16.53
CA GLN A 145 -16.13 -16.66 -15.46
C GLN A 145 -15.75 -15.29 -14.87
N PRO A 146 -16.68 -14.32 -14.72
CA PRO A 146 -16.32 -13.01 -14.20
C PRO A 146 -15.99 -13.05 -12.71
N LEU A 147 -15.19 -12.06 -12.26
CA LEU A 147 -14.96 -11.83 -10.84
C LEU A 147 -16.27 -11.63 -10.08
N ASN A 148 -16.28 -11.92 -8.78
CA ASN A 148 -17.40 -11.59 -7.88
C ASN A 148 -16.96 -10.95 -6.56
N MET A 149 -15.67 -10.70 -6.40
CA MET A 149 -15.04 -9.97 -5.30
C MET A 149 -13.84 -9.16 -5.82
N ILE A 150 -13.58 -8.01 -5.22
CA ILE A 150 -12.41 -7.16 -5.52
C ILE A 150 -11.56 -6.99 -4.26
N LEU A 151 -10.24 -7.10 -4.42
CA LEU A 151 -9.25 -6.68 -3.45
C LEU A 151 -8.30 -5.69 -4.16
N ASP A 152 -8.32 -4.42 -3.76
CA ASP A 152 -7.60 -3.36 -4.48
C ASP A 152 -6.66 -2.57 -3.58
N ASP A 153 -5.68 -1.94 -4.20
CA ASP A 153 -4.71 -1.05 -3.56
C ASP A 153 -4.47 0.17 -4.47
N GLY A 154 -5.18 1.24 -4.15
CA GLY A 154 -5.14 2.51 -4.89
C GLY A 154 -6.32 2.73 -5.82
N GLY A 155 -7.17 1.71 -6.04
CA GLY A 155 -8.44 1.83 -6.77
C GLY A 155 -8.33 1.69 -8.28
N ASP A 156 -7.21 1.20 -8.83
CA ASP A 156 -7.06 1.09 -10.29
C ASP A 156 -7.90 -0.05 -10.87
N LEU A 157 -7.94 -1.21 -10.22
CA LEU A 157 -8.84 -2.31 -10.58
C LEU A 157 -10.32 -1.91 -10.42
N THR A 158 -10.65 -1.29 -9.30
CA THR A 158 -11.99 -0.79 -8.99
C THR A 158 -12.49 0.18 -10.05
N ASN A 159 -11.65 1.16 -10.42
CA ASN A 159 -12.01 2.13 -11.47
C ASN A 159 -12.10 1.47 -12.84
N MET A 160 -11.23 0.53 -13.17
CA MET A 160 -11.34 -0.22 -14.42
C MET A 160 -12.66 -0.96 -14.52
N VAL A 161 -13.09 -1.65 -13.45
CA VAL A 161 -14.40 -2.33 -13.42
C VAL A 161 -15.54 -1.34 -13.56
N PHE A 162 -15.55 -0.26 -12.78
CA PHE A 162 -16.68 0.68 -12.74
C PHE A 162 -16.84 1.49 -14.02
N ASP A 163 -15.72 1.88 -14.63
CA ASP A 163 -15.72 2.79 -15.77
C ASP A 163 -15.72 2.05 -17.12
N ASN A 164 -15.07 0.86 -17.20
CA ASN A 164 -14.88 0.13 -18.45
C ASN A 164 -15.68 -1.18 -18.55
N TYR A 165 -16.08 -1.78 -17.41
CA TYR A 165 -16.79 -3.07 -17.35
C TYR A 165 -18.02 -3.01 -16.42
N PRO A 166 -18.91 -1.99 -16.56
CA PRO A 166 -20.04 -1.81 -15.64
C PRO A 166 -21.01 -3.00 -15.63
N GLU A 167 -21.03 -3.82 -16.67
CA GLU A 167 -21.84 -5.05 -16.74
C GLU A 167 -21.43 -6.10 -15.70
N LEU A 168 -20.20 -6.06 -15.20
CA LEU A 168 -19.71 -6.99 -14.18
C LEU A 168 -20.21 -6.65 -12.77
N ILE A 169 -20.55 -5.39 -12.53
CA ILE A 169 -20.89 -4.83 -11.22
C ILE A 169 -21.97 -5.64 -10.50
N SER A 170 -23.02 -6.04 -11.24
CA SER A 170 -24.14 -6.79 -10.65
C SER A 170 -23.78 -8.15 -10.07
N GLY A 171 -22.65 -8.72 -10.47
CA GLY A 171 -22.12 -9.99 -9.97
C GLY A 171 -21.17 -9.86 -8.80
N ILE A 172 -20.76 -8.63 -8.44
CA ILE A 172 -19.73 -8.39 -7.41
C ILE A 172 -20.41 -8.11 -6.07
N LYS A 173 -20.06 -8.89 -5.05
CA LYS A 173 -20.61 -8.78 -3.70
C LYS A 173 -20.03 -7.63 -2.89
N GLY A 174 -18.78 -7.25 -3.15
CA GLY A 174 -18.13 -6.15 -2.45
C GLY A 174 -16.64 -6.06 -2.79
N LEU A 175 -16.03 -5.03 -2.25
CA LEU A 175 -14.60 -4.75 -2.42
C LEU A 175 -13.92 -4.38 -1.10
N SER A 176 -12.62 -4.68 -0.97
CA SER A 176 -11.76 -4.16 0.10
C SER A 176 -10.62 -3.35 -0.48
N GLU A 177 -10.29 -2.23 0.18
CA GLU A 177 -9.28 -1.27 -0.28
C GLU A 177 -8.18 -1.13 0.77
N GLU A 178 -6.92 -1.26 0.30
CA GLU A 178 -5.71 -1.30 1.13
C GLU A 178 -5.21 0.08 1.53
N THR A 179 -5.33 1.10 0.67
CA THR A 179 -4.55 2.33 0.84
C THR A 179 -5.39 3.59 0.84
N THR A 180 -4.88 4.64 1.49
CA THR A 180 -5.54 5.94 1.67
C THR A 180 -6.09 6.52 0.37
N THR A 181 -5.37 6.39 -0.74
CA THR A 181 -5.79 6.99 -2.01
C THR A 181 -6.99 6.30 -2.62
N GLY A 182 -7.02 4.95 -2.60
CA GLY A 182 -8.18 4.19 -3.06
C GLY A 182 -9.38 4.46 -2.17
N VAL A 183 -9.19 4.49 -0.85
CA VAL A 183 -10.23 4.86 0.12
C VAL A 183 -10.82 6.24 -0.16
N HIS A 184 -9.98 7.24 -0.49
CA HIS A 184 -10.46 8.58 -0.84
C HIS A 184 -11.38 8.54 -2.08
N ARG A 185 -10.99 7.81 -3.13
CA ARG A 185 -11.82 7.60 -4.33
C ARG A 185 -13.15 6.92 -4.02
N LEU A 186 -13.16 5.96 -3.09
CA LEU A 186 -14.38 5.28 -2.64
C LEU A 186 -15.32 6.23 -1.89
N TYR A 187 -14.81 7.06 -1.00
CA TYR A 187 -15.61 8.08 -0.32
C TYR A 187 -16.18 9.11 -1.29
N GLU A 188 -15.39 9.56 -2.26
CA GLU A 188 -15.88 10.46 -3.33
C GLU A 188 -17.03 9.83 -4.12
N ARG A 189 -16.91 8.55 -4.51
CA ARG A 189 -17.99 7.82 -5.19
C ARG A 189 -19.23 7.65 -4.30
N MET A 190 -19.03 7.38 -3.00
CA MET A 190 -20.11 7.27 -2.04
C MET A 190 -20.88 8.59 -1.87
N GLU A 191 -20.18 9.71 -1.71
CA GLU A 191 -20.75 11.06 -1.60
C GLU A 191 -21.53 11.46 -2.87
N ASN A 192 -21.02 11.08 -4.03
CA ASN A 192 -21.66 11.31 -5.32
C ASN A 192 -22.79 10.32 -5.66
N GLY A 193 -23.07 9.33 -4.79
CA GLY A 193 -24.08 8.30 -5.02
C GLY A 193 -23.74 7.32 -6.16
N THR A 194 -22.47 7.18 -6.50
CA THR A 194 -21.97 6.34 -7.61
C THR A 194 -21.21 5.10 -7.15
N LEU A 195 -21.15 4.82 -5.85
CA LEU A 195 -20.60 3.57 -5.31
C LEU A 195 -21.64 2.45 -5.45
N PRO A 196 -21.40 1.42 -6.29
CA PRO A 196 -22.46 0.47 -6.65
C PRO A 196 -22.54 -0.75 -5.73
N MET A 197 -21.64 -0.90 -4.77
CA MET A 197 -21.54 -2.06 -3.87
C MET A 197 -20.95 -1.65 -2.52
N PRO A 198 -21.06 -2.49 -1.46
CA PRO A 198 -20.38 -2.24 -0.19
C PRO A 198 -18.85 -2.33 -0.36
N ALA A 199 -18.14 -1.46 0.34
CA ALA A 199 -16.69 -1.41 0.37
C ALA A 199 -16.18 -1.42 1.82
N ILE A 200 -15.16 -2.23 2.12
CA ILE A 200 -14.43 -2.16 3.40
C ILE A 200 -13.12 -1.41 3.21
N ASN A 201 -13.01 -0.30 3.95
CA ASN A 201 -11.79 0.47 4.10
C ASN A 201 -10.86 -0.24 5.08
N VAL A 202 -9.93 -1.02 4.55
CA VAL A 202 -8.91 -1.72 5.34
C VAL A 202 -7.82 -0.76 5.81
N ASN A 203 -7.50 0.27 5.00
CA ASN A 203 -6.45 1.23 5.36
C ASN A 203 -6.62 1.84 6.75
N ASP A 204 -7.86 2.18 7.14
CA ASP A 204 -8.14 2.84 8.40
C ASP A 204 -8.48 1.89 9.55
N SER A 205 -8.45 0.56 9.33
CA SER A 205 -8.40 -0.41 10.43
C SER A 205 -7.22 -0.09 11.33
N VAL A 206 -7.39 -0.14 12.65
CA VAL A 206 -6.32 0.28 13.58
C VAL A 206 -5.08 -0.60 13.44
N THR A 207 -5.28 -1.92 13.30
CA THR A 207 -4.19 -2.88 13.10
C THR A 207 -3.55 -2.79 11.71
N LYS A 208 -4.11 -1.99 10.78
CA LYS A 208 -3.45 -1.62 9.53
C LYS A 208 -2.77 -0.24 9.67
N SER A 209 -3.53 0.83 9.86
CA SER A 209 -3.01 2.20 9.81
C SER A 209 -1.94 2.51 10.86
N LYS A 210 -2.10 1.99 12.09
CA LYS A 210 -1.14 2.21 13.17
C LYS A 210 0.07 1.26 13.14
N PHE A 211 0.03 0.24 12.29
CA PHE A 211 1.11 -0.75 12.13
C PHE A 211 1.81 -0.61 10.78
N ASP A 212 1.12 -0.84 9.67
CA ASP A 212 1.67 -0.74 8.32
C ASP A 212 2.20 0.68 8.04
N ASN A 213 1.32 1.69 8.09
CA ASN A 213 1.70 3.05 7.75
C ASN A 213 2.80 3.60 8.69
N LYS A 214 2.83 3.18 9.95
CA LYS A 214 3.80 3.67 10.93
C LYS A 214 5.05 2.78 11.00
N TYR A 215 4.89 1.51 11.37
CA TYR A 215 6.04 0.62 11.59
C TYR A 215 6.61 0.10 10.28
N GLY A 216 5.76 -0.15 9.26
CA GLY A 216 6.22 -0.52 7.92
C GLY A 216 7.12 0.55 7.31
N CYS A 217 6.67 1.82 7.33
CA CYS A 217 7.48 2.93 6.85
C CYS A 217 8.72 3.18 7.72
N ARG A 218 8.63 2.92 9.04
CA ARG A 218 9.78 3.01 9.95
C ARG A 218 10.92 2.08 9.54
N GLU A 219 10.61 0.85 9.15
CA GLU A 219 11.62 -0.12 8.70
C GLU A 219 12.05 0.18 7.26
N SER A 220 11.12 0.33 6.34
CA SER A 220 11.38 0.31 4.90
C SER A 220 11.95 1.60 4.31
N ALA A 221 11.66 2.78 4.89
CA ALA A 221 12.18 4.04 4.38
C ALA A 221 13.71 4.13 4.46
N VAL A 222 14.26 3.81 5.61
CA VAL A 222 15.71 3.84 5.87
C VAL A 222 16.42 2.69 5.12
N ASP A 223 15.80 1.51 5.04
CA ASP A 223 16.32 0.39 4.26
C ASP A 223 16.49 0.76 2.80
N ALA A 224 15.46 1.36 2.18
CA ALA A 224 15.49 1.77 0.79
C ALA A 224 16.60 2.79 0.49
N ILE A 225 16.73 3.82 1.32
CA ILE A 225 17.76 4.85 1.12
C ILE A 225 19.16 4.25 1.27
N ARG A 226 19.37 3.36 2.23
CA ARG A 226 20.65 2.66 2.39
C ARG A 226 20.99 1.79 1.19
N ARG A 227 20.05 0.98 0.72
CA ARG A 227 20.25 0.13 -0.49
C ARG A 227 20.51 0.96 -1.74
N ALA A 228 19.77 2.08 -1.89
CA ALA A 228 19.91 2.96 -3.04
C ALA A 228 21.28 3.68 -3.07
N THR A 229 21.78 4.12 -1.94
CA THR A 229 22.86 5.12 -1.89
C THR A 229 24.08 4.72 -1.06
N ASP A 230 24.01 3.67 -0.24
CA ASP A 230 25.01 3.26 0.74
C ASP A 230 25.43 4.39 1.70
N VAL A 231 24.60 5.44 1.85
CA VAL A 231 24.91 6.61 2.64
C VAL A 231 24.84 6.31 4.15
N MET A 232 25.79 6.79 4.90
CA MET A 232 25.72 6.80 6.36
C MET A 232 24.71 7.85 6.80
N LEU A 233 23.69 7.43 7.56
CA LEU A 233 22.60 8.32 8.02
C LEU A 233 22.94 9.10 9.30
N ALA A 234 23.85 8.56 10.14
CA ALA A 234 24.26 9.26 11.35
C ALA A 234 24.88 10.63 11.03
N GLY A 235 24.42 11.66 11.72
CA GLY A 235 24.84 13.05 11.52
C GLY A 235 24.24 13.76 10.31
N LYS A 236 23.48 13.07 9.44
CA LYS A 236 22.79 13.68 8.31
C LYS A 236 21.59 14.52 8.76
N ARG A 237 21.39 15.65 8.10
CA ARG A 237 20.20 16.49 8.26
C ARG A 237 19.10 15.98 7.35
N VAL A 238 18.04 15.45 7.95
CA VAL A 238 16.91 14.85 7.24
C VAL A 238 15.68 15.70 7.45
N VAL A 239 15.00 16.06 6.37
CA VAL A 239 13.70 16.72 6.42
C VAL A 239 12.64 15.69 6.06
N VAL A 240 11.72 15.43 6.97
CA VAL A 240 10.55 14.58 6.79
C VAL A 240 9.35 15.49 6.58
N CYS A 241 8.78 15.45 5.39
CA CYS A 241 7.62 16.27 5.03
C CYS A 241 6.33 15.50 5.39
N GLY A 242 5.65 15.91 6.46
CA GLY A 242 4.46 15.29 7.04
C GLY A 242 4.74 14.57 8.36
N TYR A 243 3.75 14.56 9.27
CA TYR A 243 3.81 13.86 10.57
C TYR A 243 2.52 13.08 10.89
N GLY A 244 1.85 12.56 9.86
CA GLY A 244 0.86 11.49 9.98
C GLY A 244 1.53 10.17 10.39
N ASP A 245 0.85 9.04 10.28
CA ASP A 245 1.41 7.75 10.70
C ASP A 245 2.69 7.40 9.92
N VAL A 246 2.73 7.63 8.62
CA VAL A 246 3.92 7.45 7.77
C VAL A 246 5.08 8.34 8.21
N GLY A 247 4.81 9.63 8.42
CA GLY A 247 5.82 10.60 8.87
C GLY A 247 6.37 10.29 10.25
N LYS A 248 5.52 9.88 11.20
CA LYS A 248 5.92 9.46 12.56
C LYS A 248 6.89 8.28 12.52
N GLY A 249 6.56 7.25 11.75
CA GLY A 249 7.42 6.08 11.59
C GLY A 249 8.76 6.46 10.96
N THR A 250 8.72 7.17 9.86
CA THR A 250 9.89 7.63 9.09
C THR A 250 10.82 8.51 9.94
N ALA A 251 10.29 9.53 10.61
CA ALA A 251 11.07 10.43 11.48
C ALA A 251 11.73 9.68 12.64
N ALA A 252 10.99 8.76 13.29
CA ALA A 252 11.53 7.93 14.37
C ALA A 252 12.68 7.04 13.88
N SER A 253 12.58 6.48 12.68
CA SER A 253 13.61 5.63 12.09
C SER A 253 14.92 6.40 11.80
N PHE A 254 14.81 7.57 11.15
CA PHE A 254 15.98 8.42 10.91
C PHE A 254 16.63 8.89 12.20
N ARG A 255 15.84 9.29 13.20
CA ARG A 255 16.38 9.64 14.52
C ARG A 255 17.08 8.46 15.17
N GLY A 256 16.49 7.27 15.12
CA GLY A 256 17.11 6.02 15.60
C GLY A 256 18.42 5.67 14.89
N ALA A 257 18.55 6.04 13.63
CA ALA A 257 19.79 5.90 12.85
C ALA A 257 20.83 7.01 13.13
N GLY A 258 20.55 7.93 14.05
CA GLY A 258 21.46 9.03 14.44
C GLY A 258 21.40 10.27 13.56
N SER A 259 20.36 10.41 12.72
CA SER A 259 20.15 11.61 11.91
C SER A 259 19.60 12.77 12.75
N ILE A 260 19.86 13.99 12.28
CA ILE A 260 19.27 15.24 12.79
C ILE A 260 17.99 15.48 11.98
N VAL A 261 16.84 15.19 12.58
CA VAL A 261 15.56 15.19 11.88
C VAL A 261 14.80 16.49 12.15
N THR A 262 14.34 17.13 11.07
CA THR A 262 13.37 18.23 11.07
C THR A 262 12.10 17.75 10.37
N VAL A 263 10.94 18.10 10.90
CA VAL A 263 9.62 17.76 10.35
C VAL A 263 8.98 19.01 9.74
N THR A 264 8.24 18.83 8.64
CA THR A 264 7.34 19.87 8.14
C THR A 264 5.90 19.37 8.27
N GLU A 265 4.96 20.21 8.67
CA GLU A 265 3.58 19.81 8.91
C GLU A 265 2.61 20.98 8.74
N ILE A 266 1.39 20.69 8.27
CA ILE A 266 0.30 21.66 8.11
C ILE A 266 -0.77 21.53 9.21
N ASP A 267 -0.96 20.30 9.73
CA ASP A 267 -1.91 20.03 10.81
C ASP A 267 -1.31 20.46 12.15
N PRO A 268 -1.95 21.40 12.87
CA PRO A 268 -1.42 21.88 14.14
C PRO A 268 -1.36 20.80 15.24
N ILE A 269 -2.20 19.76 15.18
CA ILE A 269 -2.18 18.64 16.12
C ILE A 269 -0.96 17.78 15.86
N CYS A 270 -0.74 17.39 14.60
CA CYS A 270 0.43 16.61 14.20
C CYS A 270 1.74 17.39 14.44
N ALA A 271 1.76 18.70 14.15
CA ALA A 271 2.91 19.55 14.43
C ALA A 271 3.22 19.63 15.94
N LEU A 272 2.20 19.75 16.78
CA LEU A 272 2.38 19.73 18.24
C LEU A 272 2.90 18.36 18.72
N GLN A 273 2.38 17.25 18.18
CA GLN A 273 2.88 15.91 18.49
C GLN A 273 4.37 15.78 18.10
N ALA A 274 4.75 16.23 16.89
CA ALA A 274 6.15 16.20 16.44
C ALA A 274 7.06 16.97 17.42
N ALA A 275 6.63 18.16 17.87
CA ALA A 275 7.38 18.97 18.83
C ALA A 275 7.50 18.27 20.20
N MET A 276 6.42 17.62 20.69
CA MET A 276 6.44 16.85 21.95
C MET A 276 7.32 15.61 21.83
N ASP A 277 7.37 14.98 20.66
CA ASP A 277 8.28 13.85 20.36
C ASP A 277 9.76 14.30 20.20
N GLY A 278 10.04 15.61 20.34
CA GLY A 278 11.38 16.18 20.34
C GLY A 278 11.96 16.46 18.95
N PHE A 279 11.11 16.61 17.94
CA PHE A 279 11.53 17.04 16.61
C PHE A 279 11.42 18.56 16.45
N GLU A 280 12.34 19.16 15.71
CA GLU A 280 12.19 20.51 15.23
C GLU A 280 11.12 20.53 14.13
N VAL A 281 10.14 21.44 14.21
CA VAL A 281 9.10 21.63 13.19
C VAL A 281 9.33 22.95 12.48
N LYS A 282 9.55 22.93 11.17
CA LYS A 282 9.88 24.09 10.33
C LYS A 282 9.15 24.03 8.98
N LYS A 283 9.14 25.12 8.26
CA LYS A 283 8.75 25.14 6.84
C LYS A 283 9.90 24.59 5.99
N LEU A 284 9.56 23.89 4.90
CA LEU A 284 10.55 23.30 3.99
C LEU A 284 11.51 24.35 3.43
N GLU A 285 11.01 25.51 3.04
CA GLU A 285 11.78 26.61 2.46
C GLU A 285 12.90 27.12 3.41
N THR A 286 12.70 26.98 4.72
CA THR A 286 13.68 27.46 5.71
C THR A 286 14.81 26.47 6.00
N VAL A 287 14.65 25.20 5.64
CA VAL A 287 15.57 24.11 6.01
C VAL A 287 16.17 23.37 4.83
N VAL A 288 15.53 23.41 3.66
CA VAL A 288 15.89 22.61 2.48
C VAL A 288 17.33 22.84 2.01
N SER A 289 17.85 24.05 2.13
CA SER A 289 19.23 24.39 1.74
C SER A 289 20.31 23.72 2.58
N LYS A 290 19.94 23.17 3.75
CA LYS A 290 20.86 22.46 4.66
C LYS A 290 20.59 20.95 4.69
N ALA A 291 19.52 20.48 4.02
CA ALA A 291 19.12 19.09 4.04
C ALA A 291 20.12 18.20 3.28
N ASP A 292 20.47 17.05 3.86
CA ASP A 292 21.14 15.96 3.17
C ASP A 292 20.13 15.02 2.51
N VAL A 293 18.97 14.85 3.16
CA VAL A 293 17.86 14.01 2.67
C VAL A 293 16.55 14.76 2.86
N VAL A 294 15.71 14.77 1.84
CA VAL A 294 14.32 15.21 1.89
C VAL A 294 13.44 14.05 1.51
N ILE A 295 12.53 13.66 2.41
CA ILE A 295 11.58 12.57 2.18
C ILE A 295 10.15 13.06 2.39
N THR A 296 9.28 12.82 1.39
CA THR A 296 7.85 13.18 1.47
C THR A 296 7.00 12.02 1.95
N THR A 297 5.99 12.31 2.78
CA THR A 297 5.17 11.33 3.52
C THR A 297 3.72 11.80 3.68
N THR A 298 3.24 12.72 2.81
CA THR A 298 2.02 13.50 3.07
C THR A 298 0.76 12.94 2.41
N GLY A 299 0.91 12.12 1.36
CA GLY A 299 -0.21 11.73 0.50
C GLY A 299 -0.84 12.89 -0.29
N ASN A 300 -0.21 14.07 -0.30
CA ASN A 300 -0.64 15.26 -1.03
C ASN A 300 0.16 15.40 -2.33
N LYS A 301 0.12 16.54 -2.98
CA LYS A 301 0.86 16.82 -4.22
C LYS A 301 1.77 18.02 -4.07
N ASP A 302 2.80 18.09 -4.93
CA ASP A 302 3.67 19.25 -5.09
C ASP A 302 4.27 19.76 -3.75
N ILE A 303 4.70 18.85 -2.89
CA ILE A 303 5.35 19.17 -1.62
C ILE A 303 6.78 19.65 -1.89
N VAL A 304 7.51 18.96 -2.76
CA VAL A 304 8.83 19.39 -3.24
C VAL A 304 8.67 19.95 -4.65
N ARG A 305 8.84 21.28 -4.79
CA ARG A 305 8.66 22.03 -6.03
C ARG A 305 9.98 22.57 -6.57
N GLY A 306 9.92 23.24 -7.73
CA GLY A 306 11.08 23.82 -8.39
C GLY A 306 11.91 24.77 -7.53
N GLU A 307 11.27 25.61 -6.70
CA GLU A 307 11.95 26.49 -5.76
C GLU A 307 12.76 25.73 -4.71
N HIS A 308 12.24 24.59 -4.23
CA HIS A 308 12.94 23.75 -3.27
C HIS A 308 14.17 23.08 -3.92
N PHE A 309 14.01 22.50 -5.12
CA PHE A 309 15.13 21.94 -5.88
C PHE A 309 16.24 22.99 -6.13
N SER A 310 15.83 24.21 -6.48
CA SER A 310 16.76 25.31 -6.75
C SER A 310 17.54 25.77 -5.51
N ALA A 311 16.99 25.54 -4.31
CA ALA A 311 17.59 25.88 -3.03
C ALA A 311 18.39 24.75 -2.38
N MET A 312 18.29 23.51 -2.87
CA MET A 312 18.99 22.35 -2.33
C MET A 312 20.51 22.49 -2.50
N LYS A 313 21.25 22.00 -1.53
CA LYS A 313 22.70 21.88 -1.62
C LYS A 313 23.13 20.69 -2.50
N ASP A 314 24.41 20.68 -2.87
CA ASP A 314 24.99 19.59 -3.65
C ASP A 314 24.81 18.22 -2.95
N LYS A 315 24.46 17.20 -3.73
CA LYS A 315 24.22 15.80 -3.31
C LYS A 315 23.05 15.61 -2.33
N THR A 316 22.08 16.52 -2.31
CA THR A 316 20.84 16.27 -1.59
C THR A 316 20.09 15.09 -2.20
N ILE A 317 19.71 14.13 -1.35
CA ILE A 317 18.89 12.96 -1.72
C ILE A 317 17.43 13.34 -1.55
N VAL A 318 16.62 13.12 -2.58
CA VAL A 318 15.18 13.39 -2.57
C VAL A 318 14.42 12.10 -2.87
N CYS A 319 13.43 11.76 -2.06
CA CYS A 319 12.60 10.59 -2.24
C CYS A 319 11.21 10.75 -1.64
N ASN A 320 10.31 9.85 -2.02
CA ASN A 320 8.93 9.80 -1.57
C ASN A 320 8.62 8.40 -1.00
N ILE A 321 7.84 8.34 0.05
CA ILE A 321 7.27 7.09 0.59
C ILE A 321 5.73 7.11 0.62
N GLY A 322 5.12 8.18 0.10
CA GLY A 322 3.68 8.22 -0.18
C GLY A 322 3.33 7.35 -1.38
N HIS A 323 2.07 6.96 -1.49
CA HIS A 323 1.61 5.99 -2.50
C HIS A 323 1.84 6.45 -3.95
N PHE A 324 1.59 7.72 -4.26
CA PHE A 324 1.75 8.26 -5.60
C PHE A 324 3.01 9.11 -5.79
N ASP A 325 3.41 9.27 -7.04
CA ASP A 325 4.59 10.02 -7.49
C ASP A 325 4.37 11.54 -7.65
N ASN A 326 3.27 12.08 -7.13
CA ASN A 326 2.89 13.48 -7.27
C ASN A 326 3.33 14.40 -6.12
N GLU A 327 3.90 13.87 -5.04
CA GLU A 327 4.42 14.68 -3.92
C GLU A 327 5.68 15.46 -4.32
N ILE A 328 6.44 14.95 -5.30
CA ILE A 328 7.65 15.56 -5.82
C ILE A 328 7.38 16.00 -7.27
N ASP A 329 7.57 17.28 -7.58
CA ASP A 329 7.39 17.82 -8.93
C ASP A 329 8.53 17.38 -9.87
N VAL A 330 8.55 16.09 -10.20
CA VAL A 330 9.50 15.49 -11.14
C VAL A 330 9.28 16.02 -12.56
N ALA A 331 8.06 16.41 -12.88
CA ALA A 331 7.75 17.02 -14.18
C ALA A 331 8.51 18.34 -14.37
N TRP A 332 8.62 19.16 -13.34
CA TRP A 332 9.43 20.37 -13.35
C TRP A 332 10.93 20.05 -13.53
N LEU A 333 11.47 19.06 -12.82
CA LEU A 333 12.86 18.60 -12.99
C LEU A 333 13.13 18.19 -14.43
N ASN A 334 12.29 17.33 -15.00
CA ASN A 334 12.43 16.82 -16.36
C ASN A 334 12.33 17.95 -17.40
N LYS A 335 11.41 18.90 -17.19
CA LYS A 335 11.23 20.04 -18.10
C LYS A 335 12.42 21.00 -18.09
N ASN A 336 12.98 21.30 -16.92
CA ASN A 336 14.00 22.35 -16.78
C ASN A 336 15.44 21.80 -16.77
N PHE A 337 15.65 20.58 -16.30
CA PHE A 337 16.97 19.96 -16.10
C PHE A 337 17.08 18.53 -16.63
N GLY A 338 16.09 18.05 -17.40
CA GLY A 338 16.09 16.69 -17.95
C GLY A 338 17.30 16.36 -18.84
N ASN A 339 17.89 17.39 -19.48
CA ASN A 339 19.13 17.24 -20.24
C ASN A 339 20.37 16.96 -19.37
N THR A 340 20.29 17.14 -18.07
CA THR A 340 21.33 16.84 -17.08
C THR A 340 21.11 15.50 -16.37
N LYS A 341 19.94 14.85 -16.60
CA LYS A 341 19.60 13.58 -15.98
C LYS A 341 20.64 12.51 -16.33
N THR A 342 21.13 11.84 -15.30
CA THR A 342 22.03 10.69 -15.44
C THR A 342 21.55 9.61 -14.50
N GLU A 343 21.20 8.43 -15.03
CA GLU A 343 20.96 7.25 -14.22
C GLU A 343 22.29 6.74 -13.65
N ILE A 344 22.41 6.71 -12.32
CA ILE A 344 23.58 6.20 -11.63
C ILE A 344 23.52 4.68 -11.54
N LYS A 345 22.36 4.16 -11.18
CA LYS A 345 21.95 2.75 -11.17
C LYS A 345 20.42 2.68 -11.21
N PRO A 346 19.81 1.54 -11.44
CA PRO A 346 18.35 1.42 -11.50
C PRO A 346 17.67 2.11 -10.30
N GLN A 347 16.70 2.98 -10.57
CA GLN A 347 15.93 3.76 -9.59
C GLN A 347 16.74 4.83 -8.82
N VAL A 348 17.95 5.19 -9.28
CA VAL A 348 18.77 6.25 -8.69
C VAL A 348 19.22 7.20 -9.79
N ASP A 349 18.55 8.33 -9.90
CA ASP A 349 18.81 9.35 -10.89
C ASP A 349 19.52 10.56 -10.29
N LYS A 350 20.41 11.15 -11.05
CA LYS A 350 21.05 12.42 -10.74
C LYS A 350 20.61 13.50 -11.71
N TYR A 351 20.27 14.67 -11.19
CA TYR A 351 20.01 15.89 -11.94
C TYR A 351 20.97 17.00 -11.47
N THR A 352 21.52 17.79 -12.38
CA THR A 352 22.32 18.95 -12.01
C THR A 352 21.45 20.22 -12.09
N VAL A 353 21.07 20.76 -10.93
CA VAL A 353 20.19 21.92 -10.77
C VAL A 353 21.02 23.10 -10.27
N ASN A 354 21.14 24.18 -11.07
CA ASN A 354 21.92 25.37 -10.73
C ASN A 354 23.35 25.10 -10.26
N GLY A 355 23.99 24.05 -10.78
CA GLY A 355 25.36 23.64 -10.42
C GLY A 355 25.47 22.68 -9.26
N ASN A 356 24.38 22.34 -8.58
CA ASN A 356 24.32 21.30 -7.54
C ASN A 356 23.71 20.01 -8.09
N ASP A 357 24.30 18.88 -7.78
CA ASP A 357 23.75 17.58 -8.13
C ASP A 357 22.70 17.15 -7.09
N ILE A 358 21.50 16.84 -7.55
CA ILE A 358 20.39 16.32 -6.75
C ILE A 358 20.18 14.86 -7.10
N ILE A 359 20.08 14.01 -6.10
CA ILE A 359 19.87 12.56 -6.26
C ILE A 359 18.38 12.26 -6.03
N LEU A 360 17.66 11.89 -7.08
CA LEU A 360 16.25 11.50 -7.01
C LEU A 360 16.16 9.98 -6.97
N LEU A 361 15.42 9.45 -5.99
CA LEU A 361 15.19 8.01 -5.86
C LEU A 361 13.82 7.60 -6.39
N ALA A 362 13.77 6.43 -7.03
CA ALA A 362 12.56 5.79 -7.56
C ALA A 362 11.71 6.72 -8.46
N GLU A 363 12.34 7.68 -9.13
CA GLU A 363 11.66 8.70 -9.96
C GLU A 363 10.54 9.45 -9.21
N GLY A 364 10.66 9.63 -7.89
CA GLY A 364 9.64 10.24 -7.03
C GLY A 364 8.50 9.32 -6.61
N ARG A 365 8.51 8.05 -7.02
CA ARG A 365 7.56 7.01 -6.59
C ARG A 365 7.94 6.44 -5.22
N LEU A 366 7.18 5.45 -4.75
CA LEU A 366 7.43 4.71 -3.50
C LEU A 366 8.88 4.20 -3.42
N VAL A 367 9.71 4.87 -2.63
CA VAL A 367 11.15 4.55 -2.51
C VAL A 367 11.38 3.16 -1.92
N ASN A 368 10.55 2.74 -0.96
CA ASN A 368 10.66 1.45 -0.28
C ASN A 368 10.42 0.25 -1.21
N LEU A 369 9.61 0.40 -2.25
CA LEU A 369 9.35 -0.63 -3.26
C LEU A 369 10.22 -0.46 -4.51
N GLY A 370 10.53 0.78 -4.89
CA GLY A 370 11.40 1.07 -6.03
C GLY A 370 12.86 0.68 -5.76
N CYS A 371 13.39 1.06 -4.60
CA CYS A 371 14.79 0.87 -4.23
C CYS A 371 15.04 -0.28 -3.25
N ALA A 372 14.00 -0.88 -2.68
CA ALA A 372 14.09 -2.03 -1.75
C ALA A 372 12.97 -3.03 -1.99
N THR A 373 12.53 -3.73 -0.96
CA THR A 373 11.57 -4.84 -1.03
C THR A 373 10.24 -4.55 -0.31
N GLY A 374 10.01 -3.29 0.10
CA GLY A 374 8.79 -2.86 0.78
C GLY A 374 8.81 -3.12 2.29
N HIS A 375 7.62 -3.27 2.85
CA HIS A 375 7.46 -3.48 4.30
C HIS A 375 7.80 -4.90 4.72
N PRO A 376 8.26 -5.10 5.98
CA PRO A 376 8.61 -6.42 6.50
C PRO A 376 7.38 -7.31 6.67
N SER A 377 7.60 -8.64 6.61
CA SER A 377 6.54 -9.65 6.58
C SER A 377 5.60 -9.58 7.79
N PHE A 378 6.12 -9.35 9.00
CA PHE A 378 5.29 -9.26 10.21
C PHE A 378 4.28 -8.09 10.14
N VAL A 379 4.70 -6.93 9.62
CA VAL A 379 3.82 -5.78 9.43
C VAL A 379 2.77 -6.07 8.37
N MET A 380 3.17 -6.64 7.23
CA MET A 380 2.24 -7.00 6.17
C MET A 380 1.27 -8.12 6.59
N SER A 381 1.66 -8.97 7.54
CA SER A 381 0.74 -9.92 8.15
C SER A 381 -0.47 -9.23 8.79
N ASN A 382 -0.28 -8.09 9.48
CA ASN A 382 -1.39 -7.32 10.04
C ASN A 382 -2.34 -6.82 8.92
N SER A 383 -1.80 -6.15 7.91
CA SER A 383 -2.59 -5.62 6.79
C SER A 383 -3.34 -6.73 6.05
N PHE A 384 -2.66 -7.82 5.73
CA PHE A 384 -3.23 -8.90 4.93
C PHE A 384 -4.18 -9.80 5.71
N THR A 385 -4.03 -9.88 7.04
CA THR A 385 -5.05 -10.51 7.90
C THR A 385 -6.33 -9.66 7.90
N ASN A 386 -6.22 -8.32 7.95
CA ASN A 386 -7.37 -7.42 7.76
C ASN A 386 -8.05 -7.64 6.40
N GLN A 387 -7.27 -7.70 5.31
CA GLN A 387 -7.80 -7.97 3.96
C GLN A 387 -8.55 -9.30 3.89
N THR A 388 -7.93 -10.36 4.43
CA THR A 388 -8.54 -11.69 4.43
C THR A 388 -9.87 -11.70 5.19
N LEU A 389 -9.92 -11.08 6.38
CA LEU A 389 -11.14 -10.98 7.17
C LEU A 389 -12.19 -10.07 6.50
N ALA A 390 -11.78 -8.99 5.83
CA ALA A 390 -12.68 -8.14 5.06
C ALA A 390 -13.32 -8.90 3.89
N GLN A 391 -12.53 -9.71 3.16
CA GLN A 391 -13.05 -10.55 2.09
C GLN A 391 -14.03 -11.61 2.61
N ILE A 392 -13.73 -12.26 3.75
CA ILE A 392 -14.64 -13.21 4.41
C ILE A 392 -15.94 -12.52 4.82
N GLU A 393 -15.86 -11.34 5.45
CA GLU A 393 -17.01 -10.58 5.90
C GLU A 393 -17.91 -10.18 4.72
N LEU A 394 -17.35 -9.59 3.68
CA LEU A 394 -18.12 -9.19 2.50
C LEU A 394 -18.69 -10.39 1.74
N TRP A 395 -17.96 -11.49 1.62
CA TRP A 395 -18.45 -12.66 0.90
C TRP A 395 -19.66 -13.30 1.57
N ASN A 396 -19.64 -13.40 2.89
CA ASN A 396 -20.69 -14.09 3.63
C ASN A 396 -21.84 -13.18 4.06
N ASN A 397 -21.62 -11.89 4.24
CA ASN A 397 -22.57 -10.97 4.86
C ASN A 397 -22.91 -9.75 3.98
N SER A 398 -22.54 -9.74 2.68
CA SER A 398 -22.76 -8.59 1.80
C SER A 398 -24.20 -8.05 1.81
N ASP A 399 -25.19 -8.93 1.94
CA ASP A 399 -26.62 -8.59 1.94
C ASP A 399 -27.03 -7.73 3.18
N THR A 400 -26.18 -7.65 4.19
CA THR A 400 -26.40 -6.84 5.40
C THR A 400 -25.85 -5.42 5.28
N TYR A 401 -25.07 -5.16 4.22
CA TYR A 401 -24.42 -3.87 3.96
C TYR A 401 -25.14 -3.09 2.86
N GLU A 402 -25.27 -1.79 3.05
CA GLU A 402 -25.65 -0.87 1.96
C GLU A 402 -24.42 -0.55 1.07
N ASN A 403 -24.66 0.07 -0.08
CA ASN A 403 -23.60 0.54 -0.96
C ASN A 403 -22.88 1.76 -0.37
N LYS A 404 -22.07 1.51 0.65
CA LYS A 404 -21.29 2.50 1.43
C LYS A 404 -19.90 2.00 1.73
N VAL A 405 -19.04 2.91 2.17
CA VAL A 405 -17.71 2.58 2.71
C VAL A 405 -17.84 2.30 4.20
N TYR A 406 -17.35 1.16 4.62
CA TYR A 406 -17.37 0.69 6.00
C TYR A 406 -15.95 0.48 6.53
N MET A 407 -15.79 0.59 7.84
CA MET A 407 -14.60 0.10 8.53
C MET A 407 -14.75 -1.39 8.80
N LEU A 408 -13.62 -2.11 8.90
CA LEU A 408 -13.65 -3.48 9.40
C LEU A 408 -14.24 -3.47 10.84
N PRO A 409 -15.21 -4.34 11.16
CA PRO A 409 -15.81 -4.42 12.50
C PRO A 409 -14.74 -4.53 13.59
N LYS A 410 -14.91 -3.80 14.70
CA LYS A 410 -13.91 -3.67 15.77
C LYS A 410 -13.44 -5.00 16.34
N HIS A 411 -14.34 -5.96 16.50
CA HIS A 411 -13.97 -7.31 16.97
C HIS A 411 -13.04 -8.05 16.02
N LEU A 412 -13.15 -7.80 14.69
CA LEU A 412 -12.23 -8.38 13.69
C LEU A 412 -10.88 -7.67 13.71
N ASP A 413 -10.87 -6.33 13.85
CA ASP A 413 -9.63 -5.56 14.02
C ASP A 413 -8.85 -6.01 15.28
N GLU A 414 -9.54 -6.25 16.42
CA GLU A 414 -8.93 -6.83 17.62
C GLU A 414 -8.48 -8.29 17.41
N LYS A 415 -9.22 -9.09 16.62
CA LYS A 415 -8.81 -10.45 16.24
C LYS A 415 -7.48 -10.43 15.50
N VAL A 416 -7.30 -9.50 14.55
CA VAL A 416 -6.01 -9.32 13.85
C VAL A 416 -4.88 -9.15 14.86
N ALA A 417 -5.02 -8.23 15.82
CA ALA A 417 -4.00 -8.03 16.84
C ALA A 417 -3.71 -9.31 17.63
N LYS A 418 -4.75 -9.98 18.13
CA LYS A 418 -4.61 -11.21 18.93
C LYS A 418 -3.82 -12.29 18.22
N LEU A 419 -4.04 -12.51 16.91
CA LEU A 419 -3.34 -13.52 16.10
C LEU A 419 -1.83 -13.26 15.95
N HIS A 420 -1.35 -12.07 16.31
CA HIS A 420 0.07 -11.70 16.22
C HIS A 420 0.82 -11.76 17.55
N LEU A 421 0.09 -11.75 18.69
CA LEU A 421 0.70 -11.56 20.02
C LEU A 421 1.59 -12.72 20.45
N GLU A 422 1.16 -13.96 20.20
CA GLU A 422 1.90 -15.15 20.58
C GLU A 422 3.30 -15.19 19.91
N LYS A 423 3.37 -14.82 18.64
CA LYS A 423 4.63 -14.82 17.86
C LYS A 423 5.71 -13.93 18.49
N ILE A 424 5.31 -12.85 19.14
CA ILE A 424 6.22 -11.90 19.79
C ILE A 424 6.27 -12.04 21.31
N GLY A 425 5.72 -13.13 21.85
CA GLY A 425 5.78 -13.47 23.26
C GLY A 425 4.98 -12.53 24.19
N VAL A 426 3.90 -11.94 23.69
CA VAL A 426 3.03 -11.06 24.49
C VAL A 426 2.01 -11.87 25.25
N GLU A 427 1.95 -11.66 26.55
CA GLU A 427 0.92 -12.18 27.47
C GLU A 427 -0.05 -11.06 27.84
N LEU A 428 -1.33 -11.20 27.48
CA LEU A 428 -2.35 -10.24 27.83
C LEU A 428 -2.80 -10.43 29.27
N THR A 429 -3.04 -9.30 29.96
CA THR A 429 -3.75 -9.33 31.24
C THR A 429 -5.21 -9.70 31.02
N GLU A 430 -5.72 -10.64 31.80
CA GLU A 430 -7.12 -11.06 31.77
C GLU A 430 -8.01 -10.07 32.53
N LEU A 431 -9.08 -9.61 31.86
CA LEU A 431 -10.06 -8.70 32.45
C LEU A 431 -11.04 -9.51 33.30
N LYS A 432 -11.17 -9.14 34.61
CA LYS A 432 -12.13 -9.78 35.50
C LYS A 432 -13.56 -9.25 35.28
N PRO A 433 -14.62 -10.03 35.57
CA PRO A 433 -16.00 -9.63 35.33
C PRO A 433 -16.40 -8.31 36.01
N ASP A 434 -15.92 -8.08 37.24
CA ASP A 434 -16.17 -6.84 37.98
C ASP A 434 -15.48 -5.62 37.37
N GLN A 435 -14.27 -5.82 36.81
CA GLN A 435 -13.52 -4.81 36.08
C GLN A 435 -14.20 -4.50 34.72
N ALA A 436 -14.62 -5.53 34.00
CA ALA A 436 -15.35 -5.37 32.74
C ALA A 436 -16.65 -4.57 32.94
N LYS A 437 -17.41 -4.91 34.00
CA LYS A 437 -18.61 -4.19 34.37
C LYS A 437 -18.33 -2.71 34.74
N TYR A 438 -17.21 -2.45 35.43
CA TYR A 438 -16.84 -1.09 35.83
C TYR A 438 -16.55 -0.18 34.61
N ILE A 439 -15.86 -0.70 33.59
CA ILE A 439 -15.50 0.06 32.39
C ILE A 439 -16.53 -0.08 31.26
N GLY A 440 -17.59 -0.90 31.44
CA GLY A 440 -18.69 -1.03 30.50
C GLY A 440 -18.36 -1.79 29.22
N VAL A 441 -17.47 -2.83 29.28
CA VAL A 441 -17.11 -3.68 28.15
C VAL A 441 -17.38 -5.15 28.46
N GLN A 442 -17.30 -6.02 27.45
CA GLN A 442 -17.30 -7.48 27.63
C GLN A 442 -15.93 -7.94 28.12
N VAL A 443 -15.87 -9.09 28.83
CA VAL A 443 -14.61 -9.65 29.32
C VAL A 443 -13.64 -9.96 28.18
N GLU A 444 -14.15 -10.45 27.05
CA GLU A 444 -13.38 -10.82 25.86
C GLU A 444 -13.19 -9.68 24.85
N GLY A 445 -13.77 -8.50 25.14
CA GLY A 445 -13.77 -7.35 24.22
C GLY A 445 -15.04 -7.27 23.34
N PRO A 446 -15.09 -6.36 22.39
CA PRO A 446 -14.07 -5.34 22.12
C PRO A 446 -13.87 -4.37 23.30
N PHE A 447 -12.60 -4.02 23.53
CA PHE A 447 -12.20 -3.21 24.70
C PHE A 447 -12.36 -1.70 24.49
N LYS A 448 -12.61 -1.28 23.24
CA LYS A 448 -12.83 0.12 22.85
C LYS A 448 -14.05 0.22 21.93
N PRO A 449 -14.76 1.36 21.95
CA PRO A 449 -15.89 1.58 21.03
C PRO A 449 -15.41 1.72 19.58
N GLU A 450 -16.34 1.51 18.63
CA GLU A 450 -16.08 1.53 17.18
C GLU A 450 -15.35 2.80 16.69
N TYR A 451 -15.65 3.96 17.27
CA TYR A 451 -15.03 5.23 16.87
C TYR A 451 -13.63 5.47 17.42
N TYR A 452 -13.14 4.62 18.33
CA TYR A 452 -11.84 4.85 18.97
C TYR A 452 -10.68 4.52 17.99
N ARG A 453 -9.75 5.48 17.88
CA ARG A 453 -8.55 5.39 17.01
C ARG A 453 -7.29 5.58 17.84
N TYR A 454 -6.66 4.56 18.27
CA TYR A 454 -5.48 4.46 19.16
C TYR A 454 -4.40 5.52 18.91
#